data_c70050a232a725735df3ba9e2b700c2c
#
_entry.id   c70050a232a725735df3ba9e2b700c2c
#
_cell.length_a   1.000
_cell.length_b   1.000
_cell.length_c   1.000
_cell.angle_alpha   90.00
_cell.angle_beta   90.00
_cell.angle_gamma   90.00
#
_symmetry.space_group_name_H-M   'P 1'
#
loop_
_entity.id
_entity.type
_entity.pdbx_description
1 polymer ?
#
loop_
_entity_poly.entity_id
_entity_poly.type
_entity_poly.pdbx_seq_one_letter_code
_entity_poly.pdbx_strand_id
1 'polypeptide(L)'
;MSSSGNSRNGAHSSNGAHSSNRTQTGGSGHPQKKPLTKAQKAAIRKKKRQKKIILVVVEILVLLLLAVVLFAVVKLSKIEKDTSFNESDLEFNEGLSSESQQIMKGYTTIALFGLDNRSNGNLSKGNSDVIMIASINNDTHEVKLVSVYRDSYLDIGNSTYRKCNAAYANGGPEQAISMLNTNLDLNITDYVTVDFNAVVECVDLLGGVEMTVTDEEAVLMHGYMDEISKLTKKKSEYLPGAGTYTMDGVQACAFARIRYTAGDDYKRTERQRAVLTAMIQKAQKSDLKTINSLI
;
A
#
# COMPACT_ATOMS: atom_id res chain seq x y z
N MET A 1 -10.96 -20.40 -57.34
CA MET A 1 -11.64 -21.62 -57.74
C MET A 1 -12.77 -21.79 -56.78
N SER A 2 -13.96 -21.35 -57.14
CA SER A 2 -15.06 -22.01 -57.81
C SER A 2 -15.75 -22.91 -56.79
N SER A 3 -17.03 -22.85 -56.46
CA SER A 3 -18.21 -22.50 -57.21
C SER A 3 -19.38 -23.02 -56.35
N SER A 4 -20.40 -22.22 -56.01
CA SER A 4 -21.70 -22.16 -56.67
C SER A 4 -22.54 -23.45 -56.47
N GLY A 5 -23.77 -23.37 -56.05
CA GLY A 5 -25.00 -22.96 -56.59
C GLY A 5 -26.15 -23.50 -55.74
N ASN A 6 -27.16 -22.83 -55.42
CA ASN A 6 -28.33 -22.39 -56.20
C ASN A 6 -29.34 -23.55 -56.57
N SER A 7 -30.55 -23.40 -56.15
CA SER A 7 -31.84 -23.32 -56.89
C SER A 7 -32.94 -24.11 -56.19
N ARG A 8 -33.99 -23.43 -55.78
CA ARG A 8 -35.27 -23.06 -56.44
C ARG A 8 -36.36 -24.12 -56.57
N ASN A 9 -37.52 -23.68 -56.14
CA ASN A 9 -38.90 -23.88 -56.69
C ASN A 9 -39.60 -25.21 -56.41
N GLY A 10 -40.87 -25.27 -56.16
CA GLY A 10 -41.97 -24.56 -56.68
C GLY A 10 -43.31 -25.02 -56.08
N ALA A 11 -44.29 -24.21 -56.34
CA ALA A 11 -45.67 -24.24 -55.96
C ALA A 11 -46.50 -25.37 -56.57
N HIS A 12 -47.67 -25.63 -55.95
CA HIS A 12 -49.03 -25.69 -56.56
C HIS A 12 -49.99 -26.27 -55.51
N SER A 13 -50.98 -25.53 -55.02
CA SER A 13 -52.34 -25.32 -55.52
C SER A 13 -53.18 -26.62 -55.77
N SER A 14 -54.24 -26.81 -54.96
CA SER A 14 -55.58 -26.81 -55.46
C SER A 14 -56.61 -27.24 -54.39
N ASN A 15 -57.66 -26.50 -54.38
CA ASN A 15 -59.06 -26.61 -54.01
C ASN A 15 -59.68 -28.02 -53.68
N GLY A 16 -60.62 -27.98 -52.74
CA GLY A 16 -61.64 -28.97 -52.54
C GLY A 16 -62.59 -28.62 -51.40
N ALA A 17 -63.73 -28.04 -51.76
CA ALA A 17 -64.85 -27.79 -50.84
C ALA A 17 -65.59 -29.07 -50.43
N HIS A 18 -66.13 -29.12 -49.27
CA HIS A 18 -67.53 -29.31 -48.92
C HIS A 18 -67.80 -29.79 -47.48
N SER A 19 -68.76 -29.09 -46.92
CA SER A 19 -69.95 -29.60 -46.15
C SER A 19 -69.78 -29.71 -44.63
N SER A 20 -70.47 -28.74 -44.03
CA SER A 20 -71.33 -28.83 -42.84
C SER A 20 -71.31 -30.11 -41.96
N ASN A 21 -70.93 -29.88 -40.68
CA ASN A 21 -71.91 -30.34 -39.67
C ASN A 21 -71.70 -29.54 -38.34
N ARG A 22 -72.81 -29.13 -37.85
CA ARG A 22 -73.06 -28.33 -36.65
C ARG A 22 -73.11 -29.27 -35.46
N THR A 23 -72.19 -29.03 -34.50
CA THR A 23 -72.46 -29.48 -33.13
C THR A 23 -71.88 -28.45 -32.16
N GLN A 24 -72.79 -27.89 -31.40
CA GLN A 24 -72.48 -27.05 -30.23
C GLN A 24 -71.78 -27.90 -29.17
N THR A 25 -70.74 -27.38 -28.56
CA THR A 25 -70.49 -27.56 -27.12
C THR A 25 -69.34 -26.70 -26.66
N GLY A 26 -69.51 -26.06 -25.57
CA GLY A 26 -68.43 -25.72 -24.63
C GLY A 26 -67.84 -24.35 -24.79
N GLY A 27 -68.55 -23.34 -24.24
CA GLY A 27 -67.90 -22.04 -23.90
C GLY A 27 -66.83 -22.22 -22.85
N SER A 28 -65.53 -22.12 -23.23
CA SER A 28 -64.43 -21.89 -22.28
C SER A 28 -64.54 -20.46 -21.80
N GLY A 29 -65.25 -20.29 -20.68
CA GLY A 29 -65.29 -19.03 -19.98
C GLY A 29 -63.91 -18.66 -19.50
N HIS A 30 -63.22 -17.70 -20.18
CA HIS A 30 -62.08 -17.01 -19.62
C HIS A 30 -62.52 -16.39 -18.29
N PRO A 31 -61.84 -16.67 -17.14
CA PRO A 31 -62.22 -16.07 -15.89
C PRO A 31 -62.04 -14.55 -15.99
N GLN A 32 -63.13 -13.83 -16.10
CA GLN A 32 -63.12 -12.36 -16.05
C GLN A 32 -62.55 -11.95 -14.67
N LYS A 33 -61.33 -11.39 -14.70
CA LYS A 33 -60.69 -10.82 -13.49
C LYS A 33 -61.60 -9.72 -12.96
N LYS A 34 -62.21 -9.92 -11.81
CA LYS A 34 -63.02 -8.91 -11.11
C LYS A 34 -62.25 -7.60 -11.02
N PRO A 35 -62.83 -6.44 -11.32
CA PRO A 35 -62.18 -5.15 -11.22
C PRO A 35 -61.72 -4.89 -9.79
N LEU A 36 -60.42 -4.53 -9.66
CA LEU A 36 -59.78 -4.26 -8.38
C LEU A 36 -60.50 -3.10 -7.65
N THR A 37 -60.80 -3.27 -6.36
CA THR A 37 -61.38 -2.26 -5.51
C THR A 37 -60.45 -1.06 -5.35
N LYS A 38 -60.95 0.14 -5.01
CA LYS A 38 -60.15 1.35 -4.77
C LYS A 38 -59.04 1.10 -3.74
N ALA A 39 -59.29 0.33 -2.68
CA ALA A 39 -58.34 -0.06 -1.65
C ALA A 39 -57.22 -0.96 -2.21
N GLN A 40 -57.53 -1.94 -3.05
CA GLN A 40 -56.57 -2.82 -3.68
C GLN A 40 -55.65 -2.03 -4.68
N LYS A 41 -56.22 -1.10 -5.46
CA LYS A 41 -55.43 -0.22 -6.35
C LYS A 41 -54.48 0.68 -5.55
N ALA A 42 -54.91 1.22 -4.39
CA ALA A 42 -54.09 2.04 -3.50
C ALA A 42 -52.93 1.23 -2.89
N ALA A 43 -53.23 -0.01 -2.44
CA ALA A 43 -52.19 -0.95 -1.93
C ALA A 43 -51.14 -1.32 -2.98
N ILE A 44 -51.55 -1.58 -4.21
CA ILE A 44 -50.65 -1.87 -5.32
C ILE A 44 -49.76 -0.63 -5.64
N ARG A 45 -50.35 0.57 -5.67
CA ARG A 45 -49.60 1.82 -5.87
C ARG A 45 -48.58 2.06 -4.76
N LYS A 46 -48.95 1.81 -3.47
CA LYS A 46 -48.05 1.92 -2.30
C LYS A 46 -46.88 0.93 -2.42
N LYS A 47 -47.15 -0.35 -2.74
CA LYS A 47 -46.09 -1.36 -2.97
C LYS A 47 -45.15 -0.99 -4.15
N LYS A 48 -45.70 -0.48 -5.27
CA LYS A 48 -44.89 -0.02 -6.39
C LYS A 48 -44.01 1.18 -6.01
N ARG A 49 -44.54 2.13 -5.22
CA ARG A 49 -43.78 3.28 -4.72
C ARG A 49 -42.66 2.84 -3.76
N GLN A 50 -42.95 1.93 -2.83
CA GLN A 50 -41.95 1.35 -1.92
C GLN A 50 -40.83 0.63 -2.69
N LYS A 51 -41.18 -0.20 -3.69
CA LYS A 51 -40.17 -0.86 -4.53
C LYS A 51 -39.30 0.15 -5.28
N LYS A 52 -39.86 1.24 -5.81
CA LYS A 52 -39.08 2.32 -6.45
C LYS A 52 -38.15 3.03 -5.46
N ILE A 53 -38.62 3.31 -4.24
CA ILE A 53 -37.81 3.93 -3.19
C ILE A 53 -36.65 3.01 -2.79
N ILE A 54 -36.94 1.72 -2.58
CA ILE A 54 -35.89 0.72 -2.26
C ILE A 54 -34.86 0.65 -3.39
N LEU A 55 -35.30 0.64 -4.64
CA LEU A 55 -34.41 0.59 -5.80
C LEU A 55 -33.51 1.82 -5.86
N VAL A 56 -34.06 3.01 -5.66
CA VAL A 56 -33.28 4.27 -5.63
C VAL A 56 -32.30 4.27 -4.43
N VAL A 57 -32.70 3.77 -3.26
CA VAL A 57 -31.80 3.68 -2.09
C VAL A 57 -30.65 2.72 -2.37
N VAL A 58 -30.93 1.55 -2.97
CA VAL A 58 -29.89 0.58 -3.37
C VAL A 58 -28.94 1.21 -4.39
N GLU A 59 -29.47 1.93 -5.36
CA GLU A 59 -28.67 2.61 -6.40
C GLU A 59 -27.75 3.67 -5.78
N ILE A 60 -28.23 4.47 -4.83
CA ILE A 60 -27.43 5.44 -4.07
C ILE A 60 -26.33 4.74 -3.26
N LEU A 61 -26.65 3.61 -2.59
CA LEU A 61 -25.67 2.84 -1.82
C LEU A 61 -24.57 2.27 -2.72
N VAL A 62 -24.93 1.76 -3.91
CA VAL A 62 -23.96 1.27 -4.90
C VAL A 62 -23.06 2.42 -5.40
N LEU A 63 -23.63 3.58 -5.69
CA LEU A 63 -22.85 4.75 -6.10
C LEU A 63 -21.90 5.23 -5.01
N LEU A 64 -22.35 5.24 -3.75
CA LEU A 64 -21.47 5.55 -2.61
C LEU A 64 -20.33 4.54 -2.46
N LEU A 65 -20.63 3.25 -2.59
CA LEU A 65 -19.60 2.21 -2.55
C LEU A 65 -18.56 2.39 -3.69
N LEU A 66 -19.04 2.64 -4.90
CA LEU A 66 -18.16 2.91 -6.05
C LEU A 66 -17.32 4.17 -5.84
N ALA A 67 -17.88 5.23 -5.24
CA ALA A 67 -17.13 6.44 -4.92
C ALA A 67 -16.02 6.18 -3.89
N VAL A 68 -16.30 5.34 -2.85
CA VAL A 68 -15.29 4.94 -1.86
C VAL A 68 -14.19 4.10 -2.50
N VAL A 69 -14.55 3.14 -3.35
CA VAL A 69 -13.57 2.31 -4.08
C VAL A 69 -12.72 3.18 -5.01
N LEU A 70 -13.34 4.08 -5.77
CA LEU A 70 -12.61 5.00 -6.65
C LEU A 70 -11.66 5.90 -5.87
N PHE A 71 -12.13 6.45 -4.73
CA PHE A 71 -11.29 7.24 -3.84
C PHE A 71 -10.07 6.45 -3.34
N ALA A 72 -10.27 5.19 -2.90
CA ALA A 72 -9.19 4.32 -2.47
C ALA A 72 -8.19 4.03 -3.61
N VAL A 73 -8.69 3.73 -4.83
CA VAL A 73 -7.84 3.49 -6.00
C VAL A 73 -7.02 4.72 -6.35
N VAL A 74 -7.63 5.92 -6.38
CA VAL A 74 -6.92 7.18 -6.67
C VAL A 74 -5.86 7.47 -5.61
N LYS A 75 -6.10 7.13 -4.35
CA LYS A 75 -5.11 7.30 -3.28
C LYS A 75 -3.94 6.32 -3.40
N LEU A 76 -4.24 5.05 -3.59
CA LEU A 76 -3.23 4.01 -3.78
C LEU A 76 -2.37 4.24 -5.04
N SER A 77 -2.92 4.88 -6.07
CA SER A 77 -2.17 5.23 -7.28
C SER A 77 -1.16 6.37 -7.10
N LYS A 78 -1.22 7.11 -5.98
CA LYS A 78 -0.23 8.15 -5.64
C LYS A 78 1.01 7.60 -4.97
N ILE A 79 0.95 6.37 -4.45
CA ILE A 79 2.13 5.68 -3.94
C ILE A 79 3.00 5.37 -5.16
N GLU A 80 4.18 5.98 -5.22
CA GLU A 80 5.16 5.70 -6.27
C GLU A 80 5.63 4.26 -6.10
N LYS A 81 5.21 3.41 -7.05
CA LYS A 81 5.65 2.02 -7.11
C LYS A 81 6.79 1.93 -8.10
N ASP A 82 7.88 1.32 -7.66
CA ASP A 82 8.95 0.96 -8.57
C ASP A 82 8.45 -0.11 -9.55
N THR A 83 8.16 0.30 -10.78
CA THR A 83 7.69 -0.60 -11.83
C THR A 83 8.82 -1.41 -12.44
N SER A 84 10.08 -1.09 -12.14
CA SER A 84 11.26 -1.83 -12.58
C SER A 84 11.61 -2.97 -11.62
N PHE A 85 11.10 -2.94 -10.38
CA PHE A 85 11.33 -3.98 -9.39
C PHE A 85 10.71 -5.31 -9.83
N ASN A 86 11.54 -6.34 -9.87
CA ASN A 86 11.13 -7.66 -10.29
C ASN A 86 11.45 -8.70 -9.19
N GLU A 87 10.42 -9.19 -8.53
CA GLU A 87 10.54 -10.21 -7.48
C GLU A 87 11.26 -11.48 -7.97
N SER A 88 11.18 -11.81 -9.28
CA SER A 88 11.86 -12.98 -9.84
C SER A 88 13.39 -12.86 -9.89
N ASP A 89 13.92 -11.64 -9.72
CA ASP A 89 15.36 -11.37 -9.72
C ASP A 89 15.95 -11.43 -8.29
N LEU A 90 15.10 -11.70 -7.28
CA LEU A 90 15.55 -11.83 -5.91
C LEU A 90 16.24 -13.17 -5.66
N GLU A 91 17.36 -13.13 -4.95
CA GLU A 91 18.07 -14.31 -4.49
C GLU A 91 17.67 -14.64 -3.05
N PHE A 92 17.56 -15.93 -2.78
CA PHE A 92 17.21 -16.48 -1.46
C PHE A 92 18.22 -17.59 -1.09
N ASN A 93 18.35 -17.86 0.20
CA ASN A 93 19.14 -19.01 0.64
C ASN A 93 18.39 -20.31 0.34
N GLU A 94 18.91 -21.14 -0.56
CA GLU A 94 18.33 -22.45 -0.91
C GLU A 94 18.40 -23.47 0.24
N GLY A 95 19.29 -23.24 1.22
CA GLY A 95 19.50 -24.13 2.35
C GLY A 95 18.51 -23.99 3.53
N LEU A 96 17.47 -23.15 3.38
CA LEU A 96 16.47 -22.95 4.44
C LEU A 96 15.69 -24.22 4.74
N SER A 97 15.64 -24.62 6.02
CA SER A 97 14.84 -25.76 6.45
C SER A 97 13.35 -25.54 6.17
N SER A 98 12.60 -26.62 5.94
CA SER A 98 11.15 -26.56 5.76
C SER A 98 10.43 -25.97 6.98
N GLU A 99 10.97 -26.14 8.18
CA GLU A 99 10.46 -25.55 9.41
C GLU A 99 10.64 -24.04 9.41
N SER A 100 11.82 -23.52 9.06
CA SER A 100 12.07 -22.07 8.92
C SER A 100 11.15 -21.44 7.88
N GLN A 101 10.99 -22.07 6.73
CA GLN A 101 10.06 -21.59 5.69
C GLN A 101 8.61 -21.55 6.17
N GLN A 102 8.19 -22.54 7.00
CA GLN A 102 6.85 -22.57 7.56
C GLN A 102 6.64 -21.43 8.59
N ILE A 103 7.65 -21.20 9.45
CA ILE A 103 7.60 -20.08 10.39
C ILE A 103 7.50 -18.74 9.67
N MET A 104 8.30 -18.53 8.63
CA MET A 104 8.30 -17.28 7.84
C MET A 104 6.94 -16.95 7.24
N LYS A 105 6.13 -17.95 6.84
CA LYS A 105 4.77 -17.74 6.32
C LYS A 105 3.83 -17.07 7.33
N GLY A 106 4.11 -17.14 8.62
CA GLY A 106 3.37 -16.46 9.67
C GLY A 106 3.71 -14.97 9.80
N TYR A 107 4.65 -14.47 9.01
CA TYR A 107 5.13 -13.10 9.07
C TYR A 107 5.15 -12.44 7.70
N THR A 108 4.83 -11.15 7.67
CA THR A 108 5.11 -10.26 6.54
C THR A 108 6.38 -9.50 6.86
N THR A 109 7.43 -9.68 6.06
CA THR A 109 8.75 -9.08 6.30
C THR A 109 9.07 -8.10 5.19
N ILE A 110 9.37 -6.85 5.55
CA ILE A 110 9.59 -5.73 4.63
C ILE A 110 10.97 -5.13 4.91
N ALA A 111 11.75 -4.88 3.86
CA ALA A 111 12.99 -4.12 3.96
C ALA A 111 12.72 -2.62 3.93
N LEU A 112 13.35 -1.88 4.83
CA LEU A 112 13.26 -0.43 4.90
C LEU A 112 14.65 0.15 4.64
N PHE A 113 14.78 0.94 3.56
CA PHE A 113 16.01 1.58 3.16
C PHE A 113 15.92 3.09 3.30
N GLY A 114 16.90 3.70 3.99
CA GLY A 114 17.09 5.13 4.01
C GLY A 114 18.33 5.50 3.20
N LEU A 115 18.12 6.24 2.12
CA LEU A 115 19.22 6.66 1.25
C LEU A 115 19.75 8.05 1.66
N ASP A 116 21.07 8.16 1.77
CA ASP A 116 21.73 9.47 1.79
C ASP A 116 21.76 10.03 0.35
N ASN A 117 20.59 10.41 -0.13
CA ASN A 117 20.43 10.93 -1.46
C ASN A 117 20.30 12.44 -1.44
N ARG A 118 21.34 13.13 -1.93
CA ARG A 118 21.39 14.59 -2.10
C ARG A 118 20.93 15.03 -3.48
N SER A 119 20.49 14.11 -4.32
CA SER A 119 20.17 14.32 -5.74
C SER A 119 18.68 14.50 -6.03
N ASN A 120 17.91 15.12 -5.12
CA ASN A 120 16.48 15.48 -5.32
C ASN A 120 15.58 14.33 -5.79
N GLY A 121 15.39 13.31 -4.93
CA GLY A 121 14.33 12.32 -5.13
C GLY A 121 14.69 11.15 -6.06
N ASN A 122 15.89 11.05 -6.58
CA ASN A 122 16.30 9.85 -7.31
C ASN A 122 16.63 8.71 -6.35
N LEU A 123 15.63 7.84 -6.07
CA LEU A 123 15.76 6.70 -5.17
C LEU A 123 16.35 5.45 -5.83
N SER A 124 16.74 5.51 -7.11
CA SER A 124 17.28 4.35 -7.82
C SER A 124 18.75 4.06 -7.52
N LYS A 125 19.48 5.03 -6.94
CA LYS A 125 20.93 4.92 -6.67
C LYS A 125 21.33 5.64 -5.40
N GLY A 126 22.31 5.08 -4.70
CA GLY A 126 22.88 5.63 -3.48
C GLY A 126 23.18 4.54 -2.47
N ASN A 127 24.02 4.84 -1.49
CA ASN A 127 24.24 3.93 -0.38
C ASN A 127 23.03 3.97 0.57
N SER A 128 22.57 2.82 1.00
CA SER A 128 21.54 2.72 2.04
C SER A 128 22.19 2.90 3.42
N ASP A 129 22.20 4.12 3.92
CA ASP A 129 22.77 4.46 5.24
C ASP A 129 21.90 4.03 6.41
N VAL A 130 20.63 3.74 6.14
CA VAL A 130 19.68 3.06 7.04
C VAL A 130 19.23 1.77 6.37
N ILE A 131 19.39 0.67 7.07
CA ILE A 131 18.89 -0.65 6.65
C ILE A 131 18.15 -1.23 7.83
N MET A 132 16.84 -1.39 7.70
CA MET A 132 16.00 -2.01 8.73
C MET A 132 15.12 -3.08 8.11
N ILE A 133 14.74 -4.04 8.94
CA ILE A 133 13.80 -5.10 8.61
C ILE A 133 12.61 -4.93 9.54
N ALA A 134 11.44 -4.74 8.97
CA ALA A 134 10.18 -4.76 9.70
C ALA A 134 9.54 -6.14 9.52
N SER A 135 9.41 -6.89 10.59
CA SER A 135 8.76 -8.20 10.61
C SER A 135 7.43 -8.07 11.35
N ILE A 136 6.34 -8.32 10.64
CA ILE A 136 4.96 -8.17 11.12
C ILE A 136 4.37 -9.56 11.30
N ASN A 137 3.99 -9.92 12.52
CA ASN A 137 3.26 -11.16 12.76
C ASN A 137 1.84 -11.05 12.20
N ASN A 138 1.46 -11.96 11.30
CA ASN A 138 0.18 -11.88 10.58
C ASN A 138 -1.04 -12.14 11.49
N ASP A 139 -0.87 -12.85 12.60
CA ASP A 139 -1.95 -13.17 13.53
C ASP A 139 -2.10 -12.10 14.62
N THR A 140 -0.98 -11.67 15.24
CA THR A 140 -1.00 -10.74 16.37
C THR A 140 -0.85 -9.29 15.98
N HIS A 141 -0.40 -9.02 14.75
CA HIS A 141 -0.03 -7.70 14.24
C HIS A 141 1.11 -7.03 15.02
N GLU A 142 1.87 -7.81 15.80
CA GLU A 142 3.08 -7.34 16.45
C GLU A 142 4.14 -7.01 15.39
N VAL A 143 4.76 -5.84 15.51
CA VAL A 143 5.83 -5.38 14.60
C VAL A 143 7.16 -5.43 15.34
N LYS A 144 8.13 -6.15 14.77
CA LYS A 144 9.54 -6.16 15.21
C LYS A 144 10.41 -5.41 14.22
N LEU A 145 11.20 -4.46 14.72
CA LEU A 145 12.15 -3.70 13.93
C LEU A 145 13.57 -4.15 14.25
N VAL A 146 14.28 -4.62 13.25
CA VAL A 146 15.69 -5.03 13.34
C VAL A 146 16.51 -4.13 12.44
N SER A 147 17.61 -3.54 12.98
CA SER A 147 18.53 -2.76 12.18
C SER A 147 19.73 -3.61 11.76
N VAL A 148 20.10 -3.51 10.49
CA VAL A 148 21.36 -4.04 9.96
C VAL A 148 22.35 -2.87 9.90
N TYR A 149 23.50 -3.03 10.59
CA TYR A 149 24.52 -1.97 10.59
C TYR A 149 25.11 -1.83 9.19
N ARG A 150 25.04 -0.63 8.64
CA ARG A 150 25.45 -0.32 7.26
C ARG A 150 26.87 -0.74 6.92
N ASP A 151 27.75 -0.81 7.93
CA ASP A 151 29.17 -1.20 7.81
C ASP A 151 29.42 -2.69 8.01
N SER A 152 28.34 -3.51 8.21
CA SER A 152 28.45 -4.97 8.27
C SER A 152 29.07 -5.49 6.97
N TYR A 153 30.05 -6.37 7.11
CA TYR A 153 30.75 -6.97 5.99
C TYR A 153 30.01 -8.23 5.55
N LEU A 154 29.24 -8.12 4.49
CA LEU A 154 28.36 -9.17 3.98
C LEU A 154 28.64 -9.45 2.50
N ASP A 155 28.24 -10.61 2.02
CA ASP A 155 28.18 -10.88 0.59
C ASP A 155 27.06 -10.03 -0.03
N ILE A 156 27.45 -9.09 -0.88
CA ILE A 156 26.51 -8.20 -1.58
C ILE A 156 26.08 -8.76 -2.95
N GLY A 157 26.40 -10.02 -3.23
CA GLY A 157 26.10 -10.75 -4.45
C GLY A 157 27.36 -11.19 -5.21
N ASN A 158 27.25 -12.33 -5.88
CA ASN A 158 28.34 -12.93 -6.66
C ASN A 158 29.62 -13.17 -5.86
N SER A 159 29.51 -13.60 -4.60
CA SER A 159 30.63 -13.80 -3.66
C SER A 159 31.50 -12.54 -3.46
N THR A 160 30.88 -11.36 -3.61
CA THR A 160 31.55 -10.10 -3.42
C THR A 160 31.25 -9.53 -2.04
N TYR A 161 32.22 -9.61 -1.15
CA TYR A 161 32.09 -9.15 0.21
C TYR A 161 32.46 -7.65 0.34
N ARG A 162 31.52 -6.86 0.86
CA ARG A 162 31.66 -5.42 1.11
C ARG A 162 30.82 -4.97 2.30
N LYS A 163 30.90 -3.69 2.65
CA LYS A 163 29.91 -3.07 3.54
C LYS A 163 28.51 -3.22 2.93
N CYS A 164 27.55 -3.69 3.72
CA CYS A 164 26.22 -4.04 3.23
C CYS A 164 25.46 -2.84 2.61
N ASN A 165 25.76 -1.61 3.03
CA ASN A 165 25.14 -0.41 2.46
C ASN A 165 25.49 -0.19 0.97
N ALA A 166 26.56 -0.82 0.48
CA ALA A 166 26.94 -0.74 -0.93
C ALA A 166 26.04 -1.59 -1.85
N ALA A 167 25.31 -2.55 -1.32
CA ALA A 167 24.42 -3.40 -2.12
C ALA A 167 23.40 -2.57 -2.91
N TYR A 168 22.73 -1.63 -2.25
CA TYR A 168 21.75 -0.74 -2.90
C TYR A 168 22.38 0.13 -4.00
N ALA A 169 23.59 0.65 -3.77
CA ALA A 169 24.28 1.46 -4.78
C ALA A 169 24.71 0.65 -6.02
N ASN A 170 24.94 -0.66 -5.85
CA ASN A 170 25.41 -1.54 -6.95
C ASN A 170 24.27 -2.06 -7.82
N GLY A 171 23.14 -2.47 -7.24
CA GLY A 171 22.05 -3.10 -7.99
C GLY A 171 20.66 -2.77 -7.46
N GLY A 172 20.50 -1.59 -6.82
CA GLY A 172 19.19 -1.13 -6.38
C GLY A 172 18.60 -1.93 -5.24
N PRO A 173 17.26 -1.85 -5.08
CA PRO A 173 16.56 -2.56 -4.04
C PRO A 173 16.66 -4.08 -4.18
N GLU A 174 16.65 -4.63 -5.38
CA GLU A 174 16.77 -6.07 -5.64
C GLU A 174 18.07 -6.64 -5.06
N GLN A 175 19.18 -5.98 -5.34
CA GLN A 175 20.49 -6.39 -4.83
C GLN A 175 20.56 -6.28 -3.30
N ALA A 176 19.98 -5.21 -2.74
CA ALA A 176 19.96 -4.99 -1.29
C ALA A 176 19.07 -6.01 -0.57
N ILE A 177 17.92 -6.38 -1.15
CA ILE A 177 17.03 -7.42 -0.61
C ILE A 177 17.69 -8.79 -0.72
N SER A 178 18.24 -9.13 -1.88
CA SER A 178 18.96 -10.40 -2.11
C SER A 178 20.10 -10.56 -1.10
N MET A 179 20.87 -9.50 -0.86
CA MET A 179 21.91 -9.48 0.16
C MET A 179 21.35 -9.78 1.56
N LEU A 180 20.22 -9.18 1.96
CA LEU A 180 19.58 -9.47 3.24
C LEU A 180 19.07 -10.90 3.32
N ASN A 181 18.41 -11.38 2.27
CA ASN A 181 17.84 -12.72 2.22
C ASN A 181 18.92 -13.80 2.32
N THR A 182 20.00 -13.66 1.56
CA THR A 182 21.06 -14.68 1.50
C THR A 182 21.95 -14.71 2.74
N ASN A 183 22.26 -13.54 3.34
CA ASN A 183 23.13 -13.49 4.51
C ASN A 183 22.41 -13.69 5.85
N LEU A 184 21.10 -13.45 5.91
CA LEU A 184 20.32 -13.49 7.15
C LEU A 184 19.20 -14.54 7.14
N ASP A 185 19.17 -15.40 6.15
CA ASP A 185 18.17 -16.46 6.01
C ASP A 185 16.72 -15.93 6.03
N LEU A 186 16.46 -14.89 5.22
CA LEU A 186 15.16 -14.23 5.16
C LEU A 186 14.44 -14.50 3.83
N ASN A 187 13.16 -14.13 3.77
CA ASN A 187 12.32 -14.25 2.58
C ASN A 187 11.62 -12.91 2.25
N ILE A 188 12.38 -11.82 2.29
CA ILE A 188 11.86 -10.49 2.01
C ILE A 188 11.57 -10.38 0.50
N THR A 189 10.35 -9.91 0.16
CA THR A 189 9.91 -9.64 -1.22
C THR A 189 9.46 -8.20 -1.42
N ASP A 190 9.22 -7.47 -0.33
CA ASP A 190 8.72 -6.11 -0.35
C ASP A 190 9.69 -5.14 0.31
N TYR A 191 9.69 -3.89 -0.14
CA TYR A 191 10.53 -2.87 0.44
C TYR A 191 9.90 -1.47 0.41
N VAL A 192 10.46 -0.60 1.25
CA VAL A 192 10.20 0.83 1.22
C VAL A 192 11.54 1.55 1.23
N THR A 193 11.71 2.47 0.29
CA THR A 193 12.89 3.35 0.25
C THR A 193 12.47 4.79 0.48
N VAL A 194 13.18 5.48 1.37
CA VAL A 194 12.94 6.89 1.70
C VAL A 194 14.24 7.68 1.64
N ASP A 195 14.11 8.97 1.32
CA ASP A 195 15.17 9.97 1.47
C ASP A 195 14.86 10.92 2.63
N PHE A 196 15.69 11.94 2.81
CA PHE A 196 15.50 12.94 3.86
C PHE A 196 14.20 13.74 3.68
N ASN A 197 13.80 14.04 2.43
CA ASN A 197 12.57 14.79 2.17
C ASN A 197 11.35 14.00 2.63
N ALA A 198 11.28 12.72 2.26
CA ALA A 198 10.18 11.84 2.64
C ALA A 198 10.04 11.74 4.17
N VAL A 199 11.16 11.55 4.90
CA VAL A 199 11.14 11.50 6.37
C VAL A 199 10.65 12.81 6.97
N VAL A 200 11.19 13.95 6.52
CA VAL A 200 10.81 15.28 7.00
C VAL A 200 9.32 15.55 6.74
N GLU A 201 8.83 15.24 5.55
CA GLU A 201 7.42 15.44 5.21
C GLU A 201 6.49 14.54 6.02
N CYS A 202 6.82 13.27 6.18
CA CYS A 202 6.02 12.35 6.99
C CYS A 202 5.91 12.81 8.45
N VAL A 203 7.02 13.23 9.07
CA VAL A 203 7.00 13.73 10.44
C VAL A 203 6.15 14.99 10.57
N ASP A 204 6.29 15.94 9.64
CA ASP A 204 5.51 17.19 9.64
C ASP A 204 4.00 16.93 9.45
N LEU A 205 3.64 16.03 8.53
CA LEU A 205 2.25 15.64 8.30
C LEU A 205 1.61 14.95 9.52
N LEU A 206 2.42 14.22 10.31
CA LEU A 206 2.00 13.63 11.58
C LEU A 206 1.87 14.68 12.70
N GLY A 207 2.27 15.93 12.47
CA GLY A 207 2.28 16.98 13.48
C GLY A 207 3.44 16.84 14.48
N GLY A 208 4.55 16.27 14.01
CA GLY A 208 5.77 16.06 14.81
C GLY A 208 5.78 14.75 15.59
N VAL A 209 6.95 14.37 16.09
CA VAL A 209 7.18 13.18 16.94
C VAL A 209 7.81 13.57 18.26
N GLU A 210 7.39 12.91 19.36
CA GLU A 210 7.95 13.18 20.68
C GLU A 210 9.26 12.44 20.88
N MET A 211 10.34 13.19 21.15
CA MET A 211 11.68 12.68 21.39
C MET A 211 12.31 13.36 22.59
N THR A 212 13.12 12.63 23.33
CA THR A 212 13.92 13.15 24.43
C THR A 212 15.37 13.26 24.00
N VAL A 213 16.00 14.40 24.25
CA VAL A 213 17.41 14.68 23.92
C VAL A 213 18.18 15.09 25.16
N THR A 214 19.49 14.83 25.14
CA THR A 214 20.46 15.37 26.07
C THR A 214 20.99 16.73 25.58
N ASP A 215 21.70 17.47 26.43
CA ASP A 215 22.34 18.72 26.03
C ASP A 215 23.37 18.51 24.91
N GLU A 216 24.15 17.42 24.99
CA GLU A 216 25.12 17.05 23.96
C GLU A 216 24.44 16.80 22.61
N GLU A 217 23.34 16.05 22.62
CA GLU A 217 22.57 15.75 21.40
C GLU A 217 21.94 17.02 20.81
N ALA A 218 21.38 17.91 21.63
CA ALA A 218 20.79 19.15 21.16
C ALA A 218 21.83 20.02 20.42
N VAL A 219 23.05 20.11 20.95
CA VAL A 219 24.18 20.86 20.31
C VAL A 219 24.59 20.15 19.00
N LEU A 220 24.77 18.83 19.02
CA LEU A 220 25.19 18.07 17.83
C LEU A 220 24.17 18.15 16.69
N MET A 221 22.88 18.28 17.01
CA MET A 221 21.83 18.42 16.01
C MET A 221 21.98 19.66 15.13
N HIS A 222 22.57 20.77 15.62
CA HIS A 222 22.60 22.02 14.88
C HIS A 222 23.18 21.87 13.48
N GLY A 223 24.34 21.22 13.33
CA GLY A 223 24.97 21.01 12.02
C GLY A 223 24.13 20.14 11.09
N TYR A 224 23.49 19.10 11.64
CA TYR A 224 22.60 18.25 10.86
C TYR A 224 21.31 18.97 10.46
N MET A 225 20.74 19.80 11.34
CA MET A 225 19.56 20.62 11.05
C MET A 225 19.83 21.61 9.92
N ASP A 226 20.99 22.25 9.93
CA ASP A 226 21.40 23.17 8.86
C ASP A 226 21.48 22.45 7.51
N GLU A 227 22.05 21.26 7.50
CA GLU A 227 22.18 20.45 6.29
C GLU A 227 20.80 20.02 5.77
N ILE A 228 19.95 19.46 6.64
CA ILE A 228 18.59 19.03 6.28
C ILE A 228 17.74 20.22 5.82
N SER A 229 17.83 21.36 6.52
CA SER A 229 17.10 22.58 6.11
C SER A 229 17.48 23.06 4.71
N LYS A 230 18.77 22.97 4.35
CA LYS A 230 19.24 23.29 2.99
C LYS A 230 18.72 22.31 1.94
N LEU A 231 18.72 21.01 2.26
CA LEU A 231 18.25 19.96 1.35
C LEU A 231 16.74 20.03 1.12
N THR A 232 15.97 20.15 2.20
CA THR A 232 14.50 20.10 2.16
C THR A 232 13.84 21.47 1.93
N LYS A 233 14.63 22.55 2.01
CA LYS A 233 14.17 23.95 1.98
C LYS A 233 13.18 24.31 3.09
N LYS A 234 13.15 23.50 4.17
CA LYS A 234 12.35 23.74 5.36
C LYS A 234 13.23 24.37 6.44
N LYS A 235 12.64 25.29 7.21
CA LYS A 235 13.31 25.94 8.34
C LYS A 235 12.81 25.30 9.64
N SER A 236 13.71 25.16 10.60
CA SER A 236 13.43 24.67 11.94
C SER A 236 14.30 25.40 12.94
N GLU A 237 13.82 25.58 14.16
CA GLU A 237 14.54 26.23 15.24
C GLU A 237 15.37 25.21 16.02
N TYR A 238 16.53 25.64 16.50
CA TYR A 238 17.39 24.81 17.35
C TYR A 238 16.72 24.52 18.69
N LEU A 239 16.96 23.32 19.21
CA LEU A 239 16.49 22.98 20.55
C LEU A 239 17.37 23.69 21.59
N PRO A 240 16.76 24.23 22.66
CA PRO A 240 17.51 25.04 23.64
C PRO A 240 18.44 24.23 24.56
N GLY A 241 18.29 22.88 24.59
CA GLY A 241 19.09 22.00 25.44
C GLY A 241 18.38 20.68 25.69
N ALA A 242 18.76 19.99 26.77
CA ALA A 242 18.13 18.72 27.18
C ALA A 242 16.63 18.89 27.45
N GLY A 243 15.83 17.90 27.06
CA GLY A 243 14.39 17.90 27.27
C GLY A 243 13.64 16.93 26.38
N THR A 244 12.33 16.90 26.56
CA THR A 244 11.40 16.16 25.69
C THR A 244 10.65 17.16 24.84
N TYR A 245 10.73 16.99 23.53
CA TYR A 245 10.18 17.91 22.55
C TYR A 245 9.32 17.17 21.52
N THR A 246 8.26 17.84 21.06
CA THR A 246 7.61 17.41 19.81
C THR A 246 8.45 17.95 18.65
N MET A 247 9.31 17.11 18.11
CA MET A 247 10.21 17.46 17.02
C MET A 247 9.48 17.57 15.70
N ASP A 248 9.76 18.63 14.93
CA ASP A 248 9.39 18.68 13.52
C ASP A 248 10.25 17.75 12.67
N GLY A 249 9.96 17.69 11.35
CA GLY A 249 10.66 16.78 10.46
C GLY A 249 12.14 17.01 10.36
N VAL A 250 12.59 18.29 10.37
CA VAL A 250 14.02 18.66 10.32
C VAL A 250 14.73 18.21 11.58
N GLN A 251 14.14 18.47 12.75
CA GLN A 251 14.68 18.09 14.05
C GLN A 251 14.77 16.58 14.20
N ALA A 252 13.68 15.84 13.87
CA ALA A 252 13.64 14.38 13.97
C ALA A 252 14.65 13.72 13.02
N CYS A 253 14.76 14.22 11.79
CA CYS A 253 15.74 13.73 10.83
C CYS A 253 17.18 14.02 11.29
N ALA A 254 17.45 15.21 11.83
CA ALA A 254 18.75 15.58 12.40
C ALA A 254 19.11 14.68 13.59
N PHE A 255 18.17 14.44 14.52
CA PHE A 255 18.35 13.55 15.66
C PHE A 255 18.73 12.14 15.23
N ALA A 256 18.07 11.59 14.22
CA ALA A 256 18.35 10.25 13.66
C ALA A 256 19.75 10.16 13.00
N ARG A 257 20.41 11.28 12.73
CA ARG A 257 21.72 11.34 12.07
C ARG A 257 22.91 11.55 13.02
N ILE A 258 22.68 11.86 14.29
CA ILE A 258 23.75 12.08 15.28
C ILE A 258 24.68 10.88 15.35
N ARG A 259 25.99 11.12 15.23
CA ARG A 259 27.02 10.09 15.32
C ARG A 259 27.94 10.28 16.52
N TYR A 260 28.46 11.46 16.75
CA TYR A 260 29.57 11.75 17.65
C TYR A 260 29.18 11.74 19.14
N THR A 261 28.39 10.75 19.57
CA THR A 261 28.10 10.46 20.99
C THR A 261 28.72 9.14 21.40
N ALA A 262 28.83 8.87 22.71
CA ALA A 262 29.27 7.57 23.18
C ALA A 262 28.40 6.44 22.59
N GLY A 263 29.03 5.51 21.85
CA GLY A 263 28.37 4.39 21.16
C GLY A 263 28.17 4.59 19.65
N ASP A 264 28.62 5.73 19.04
CA ASP A 264 28.71 5.97 17.59
C ASP A 264 27.52 5.42 16.75
N ASP A 265 27.79 4.51 15.82
CA ASP A 265 26.80 3.93 14.90
C ASP A 265 25.70 3.10 15.62
N TYR A 266 26.00 2.50 16.79
CA TYR A 266 24.97 1.82 17.59
C TYR A 266 23.92 2.81 18.07
N LYS A 267 24.35 3.93 18.65
CA LYS A 267 23.44 4.99 19.11
C LYS A 267 22.68 5.65 17.98
N ARG A 268 23.33 5.85 16.83
CA ARG A 268 22.64 6.34 15.64
C ARG A 268 21.51 5.41 15.21
N THR A 269 21.79 4.12 15.14
CA THR A 269 20.80 3.11 14.75
C THR A 269 19.65 3.03 15.75
N GLU A 270 19.93 3.19 17.04
CA GLU A 270 18.93 3.26 18.10
C GLU A 270 18.02 4.49 17.94
N ARG A 271 18.60 5.69 17.66
CA ARG A 271 17.82 6.91 17.38
C ARG A 271 16.95 6.76 16.13
N GLN A 272 17.45 6.15 15.08
CA GLN A 272 16.68 5.87 13.86
C GLN A 272 15.46 5.01 14.15
N ARG A 273 15.62 3.90 14.92
CA ARG A 273 14.49 3.07 15.34
C ARG A 273 13.52 3.84 16.24
N ALA A 274 14.03 4.69 17.14
CA ALA A 274 13.19 5.48 18.02
C ALA A 274 12.30 6.46 17.23
N VAL A 275 12.86 7.18 16.25
CA VAL A 275 12.10 8.08 15.37
C VAL A 275 11.04 7.28 14.58
N LEU A 276 11.41 6.18 13.94
CA LEU A 276 10.46 5.37 13.19
C LEU A 276 9.35 4.81 14.09
N THR A 277 9.68 4.33 15.28
CA THR A 277 8.70 3.84 16.25
C THR A 277 7.73 4.95 16.68
N ALA A 278 8.23 6.16 16.94
CA ALA A 278 7.40 7.30 17.30
C ALA A 278 6.48 7.73 16.14
N MET A 279 6.98 7.68 14.89
CA MET A 279 6.16 7.92 13.69
C MET A 279 5.03 6.91 13.57
N ILE A 280 5.32 5.61 13.71
CA ILE A 280 4.32 4.54 13.65
C ILE A 280 3.26 4.72 14.74
N GLN A 281 3.68 4.95 15.99
CA GLN A 281 2.76 5.18 17.11
C GLN A 281 1.88 6.41 16.92
N LYS A 282 2.45 7.47 16.34
CA LYS A 282 1.71 8.69 16.03
C LYS A 282 0.69 8.45 14.91
N ALA A 283 1.11 7.75 13.84
CA ALA A 283 0.23 7.37 12.73
C ALA A 283 -0.96 6.52 13.20
N GLN A 284 -0.72 5.51 14.06
CA GLN A 284 -1.76 4.66 14.62
C GLN A 284 -2.81 5.43 15.44
N LYS A 285 -2.44 6.58 16.00
CA LYS A 285 -3.34 7.44 16.80
C LYS A 285 -3.94 8.60 15.99
N SER A 286 -3.51 8.76 14.74
CA SER A 286 -3.93 9.85 13.87
C SER A 286 -5.31 9.61 13.29
N ASP A 287 -6.02 10.69 12.98
CA ASP A 287 -7.31 10.63 12.31
C ASP A 287 -7.17 10.24 10.83
N LEU A 288 -8.29 9.83 10.22
CA LEU A 288 -8.33 9.44 8.81
C LEU A 288 -7.87 10.57 7.88
N LYS A 289 -8.01 11.83 8.27
CA LYS A 289 -7.58 12.97 7.45
C LYS A 289 -6.05 13.03 7.40
N THR A 290 -5.39 12.88 8.55
CA THR A 290 -3.92 12.82 8.65
C THR A 290 -3.36 11.63 7.90
N ILE A 291 -3.92 10.43 8.10
CA ILE A 291 -3.51 9.23 7.36
C ILE A 291 -3.68 9.44 5.85
N ASN A 292 -4.80 10.05 5.44
CA ASN A 292 -5.05 10.34 4.02
C ASN A 292 -4.05 11.36 3.43
N SER A 293 -3.43 12.22 4.23
CA SER A 293 -2.39 13.16 3.76
C SER A 293 -1.00 12.52 3.66
N LEU A 294 -0.77 11.38 4.30
CA LEU A 294 0.48 10.61 4.22
C LEU A 294 0.56 9.75 2.93
N ILE A 295 -0.58 9.46 2.31
CA ILE A 295 -0.73 8.73 1.06
C ILE A 295 -1.00 9.72 -0.08
#